data_0d84baf26af26fbae73366fa19e2f8c6
#
_entry.id   0d84baf26af26fbae73366fa19e2f8c6
#
_cell.length_a   1.000
_cell.length_b   1.000
_cell.length_c   1.000
_cell.angle_alpha   90.00
_cell.angle_beta   90.00
_cell.angle_gamma   90.00
#
_symmetry.space_group_name_H-M   'P 1'
#
loop_
_entity.id
_entity.type
_entity.pdbx_description
1 polymer ?
#
loop_
_entity_poly.entity_id
_entity_poly.type
_entity_poly.pdbx_seq_one_letter_code
_entity_poly.pdbx_strand_id
1 'polypeptide(L)'
;MSSGLAGTPVLILREGASRSRGQEAQHANIMAAQIVAESVKSALGPKGMDKMLVDSFGDITITSDGRTVLDEMDIQHPAAKMMVEVAKTQDDEVGDGTTTSVIIAGELLAKAETLIEKNVHPTVIIDGYRKAADKALETLEKIAIKISPTDKKTIKKAAMTSMASKLVAGSKEYLGEIATSAVLQVAVKSGDGYKVDIDNVKVEKKPGESLTDTKLINGIVLDKEAVHSGMPKRVENAKIALIDTALEIEKTEFDAKINIESPEQMDAFLKQEESMIKDMVEKLVAKGATVILCQKGIDDLAQHFLSRKGILAVRRVKKSDMEALAKATGGQVVTNLNDLSKNDLGYAQLVEERKIGDDKMTFIEGCKNPLAVTILIRGGTERIVDEADRSLHDALCVVGDIVEEPKILAGGGAPEMEVAKVLKEYAESLPGREHDKRYGGETCRQRR
;
A
#
# COMPACT_ATOMS: atom_id res chain seq x y z
N MET A 1 27.33 43.24 51.30
CA MET A 1 27.94 42.16 50.55
C MET A 1 26.82 41.22 50.08
N SER A 2 26.35 41.43 48.88
CA SER A 2 25.35 40.57 48.24
C SER A 2 26.07 39.81 47.13
N SER A 3 26.36 38.54 47.39
CA SER A 3 26.90 37.60 46.41
C SER A 3 25.78 37.21 45.44
N GLY A 4 25.86 37.77 44.23
CA GLY A 4 25.02 37.34 43.12
C GLY A 4 25.35 35.90 42.72
N LEU A 5 24.37 35.02 42.84
CA LEU A 5 24.40 33.73 42.19
C LEU A 5 24.36 33.97 40.66
N ALA A 6 25.52 33.87 40.02
CA ALA A 6 25.61 33.74 38.59
C ALA A 6 24.98 32.36 38.23
N GLY A 7 23.74 32.40 37.79
CA GLY A 7 23.08 31.20 37.28
C GLY A 7 23.83 30.67 36.06
N THR A 8 24.36 29.48 36.16
CA THR A 8 24.79 28.70 34.97
C THR A 8 23.64 28.64 33.99
N PRO A 9 23.88 28.99 32.73
CA PRO A 9 22.81 28.89 31.73
C PRO A 9 22.37 27.43 31.62
N VAL A 10 21.14 27.14 32.00
CA VAL A 10 20.54 25.81 31.81
C VAL A 10 20.40 25.61 30.31
N LEU A 11 21.26 24.78 29.74
CA LEU A 11 21.15 24.32 28.36
C LEU A 11 19.93 23.41 28.26
N ILE A 12 18.81 23.96 27.80
CA ILE A 12 17.54 23.25 27.59
C ILE A 12 17.57 22.42 26.26
N LEU A 13 18.54 22.73 25.41
CA LEU A 13 18.70 22.07 24.10
C LEU A 13 19.79 21.02 24.14
N ARG A 14 19.62 19.90 23.40
CA ARG A 14 20.66 18.88 23.22
C ARG A 14 21.89 19.49 22.52
N GLU A 15 23.10 18.96 22.80
CA GLU A 15 24.28 19.28 22.02
C GLU A 15 24.03 19.09 20.52
N GLY A 16 24.40 20.08 19.71
CA GLY A 16 24.16 20.08 18.25
C GLY A 16 22.84 20.67 17.81
N ALA A 17 21.94 21.05 18.74
CA ALA A 17 20.69 21.70 18.35
C ALA A 17 20.92 23.16 17.93
N SER A 18 20.51 23.54 16.72
CA SER A 18 20.49 24.91 16.24
C SER A 18 19.14 25.55 16.50
N ARG A 19 19.12 26.85 16.77
CA ARG A 19 17.90 27.63 16.97
C ARG A 19 17.89 28.85 16.06
N SER A 20 16.95 28.90 15.12
CA SER A 20 16.62 30.08 14.32
C SER A 20 15.36 30.77 14.85
N ARG A 21 15.20 32.06 14.61
CA ARG A 21 14.05 32.86 15.10
C ARG A 21 13.58 33.86 14.06
N GLY A 22 12.29 34.25 14.14
CA GLY A 22 11.71 35.33 13.34
C GLY A 22 11.72 35.02 11.85
N GLN A 23 12.03 36.02 11.04
CA GLN A 23 12.04 35.94 9.58
C GLN A 23 13.07 34.94 9.02
N GLU A 24 14.23 34.84 9.67
CA GLU A 24 15.27 33.85 9.27
C GLU A 24 14.75 32.41 9.36
N ALA A 25 14.00 32.09 10.43
CA ALA A 25 13.40 30.75 10.59
C ALA A 25 12.31 30.52 9.54
N GLN A 26 11.51 31.52 9.22
CA GLN A 26 10.48 31.42 8.18
C GLN A 26 11.10 31.17 6.80
N HIS A 27 12.09 31.97 6.44
CA HIS A 27 12.83 31.82 5.18
C HIS A 27 13.49 30.45 5.04
N ALA A 28 14.20 29.99 6.08
CA ALA A 28 14.85 28.67 6.09
C ALA A 28 13.84 27.53 5.92
N ASN A 29 12.67 27.60 6.57
CA ASN A 29 11.62 26.59 6.44
C ASN A 29 11.02 26.56 5.03
N ILE A 30 10.73 27.75 4.45
CA ILE A 30 10.17 27.85 3.09
C ILE A 30 11.18 27.36 2.06
N MET A 31 12.45 27.77 2.19
CA MET A 31 13.53 27.32 1.30
C MET A 31 13.70 25.80 1.34
N ALA A 32 13.68 25.19 2.53
CA ALA A 32 13.76 23.74 2.65
C ALA A 32 12.61 23.01 1.94
N ALA A 33 11.38 23.51 2.07
CA ALA A 33 10.23 22.97 1.38
C ALA A 33 10.32 23.15 -0.15
N GLN A 34 10.80 24.29 -0.63
CA GLN A 34 11.02 24.55 -2.06
C GLN A 34 12.07 23.61 -2.67
N ILE A 35 13.15 23.34 -1.96
CA ILE A 35 14.20 22.41 -2.41
C ILE A 35 13.62 21.02 -2.62
N VAL A 36 12.77 20.55 -1.69
CA VAL A 36 12.07 19.25 -1.82
C VAL A 36 11.17 19.24 -3.06
N ALA A 37 10.35 20.29 -3.25
CA ALA A 37 9.49 20.39 -4.41
C ALA A 37 10.26 20.43 -5.74
N GLU A 38 11.38 21.16 -5.79
CA GLU A 38 12.22 21.25 -7.00
C GLU A 38 12.90 19.89 -7.29
N SER A 39 13.22 19.08 -6.26
CA SER A 39 13.84 17.77 -6.45
C SER A 39 12.95 16.80 -7.22
N VAL A 40 11.62 16.85 -7.04
CA VAL A 40 10.65 15.95 -7.72
C VAL A 40 10.08 16.54 -9.02
N LYS A 41 10.27 17.84 -9.26
CA LYS A 41 9.64 18.57 -10.37
C LYS A 41 9.96 18.03 -11.75
N SER A 42 11.17 17.51 -11.97
CA SER A 42 11.58 16.95 -13.25
C SER A 42 10.99 15.57 -13.54
N ALA A 43 10.33 14.94 -12.56
CA ALA A 43 9.61 13.68 -12.75
C ALA A 43 8.14 13.90 -13.18
N LEU A 44 7.63 15.15 -13.15
CA LEU A 44 6.25 15.45 -13.46
C LEU A 44 5.92 15.39 -14.95
N GLY A 45 4.79 14.74 -15.25
CA GLY A 45 4.15 14.78 -16.57
C GLY A 45 4.67 13.75 -17.56
N PRO A 46 4.13 13.74 -18.81
CA PRO A 46 4.41 12.69 -19.79
C PRO A 46 5.85 12.69 -20.35
N LYS A 47 6.62 13.75 -20.08
CA LYS A 47 8.05 13.84 -20.35
C LYS A 47 8.89 13.86 -19.07
N GLY A 48 8.30 13.42 -17.96
CA GLY A 48 9.01 13.24 -16.70
C GLY A 48 10.18 12.27 -16.86
N MET A 49 11.23 12.53 -16.10
CA MET A 49 12.42 11.68 -16.07
C MET A 49 12.46 10.89 -14.79
N ASP A 50 12.75 9.59 -14.89
CA ASP A 50 13.01 8.77 -13.73
C ASP A 50 14.20 9.28 -12.93
N LYS A 51 14.14 9.17 -11.64
CA LYS A 51 15.23 9.46 -10.70
C LYS A 51 15.95 8.18 -10.34
N MET A 52 17.25 8.24 -10.32
CA MET A 52 18.08 7.18 -9.75
C MET A 52 18.56 7.63 -8.38
N LEU A 53 18.18 6.87 -7.37
CA LEU A 53 18.55 7.08 -5.98
C LEU A 53 19.47 5.95 -5.54
N VAL A 54 20.49 6.28 -4.77
CA VAL A 54 21.44 5.29 -4.23
C VAL A 54 21.49 5.52 -2.73
N ASP A 55 21.14 4.51 -1.97
CA ASP A 55 21.17 4.57 -0.52
C ASP A 55 22.59 4.43 0.06
N SER A 56 22.73 4.52 1.38
CA SER A 56 24.01 4.39 2.09
C SER A 56 24.61 2.97 1.99
N PHE A 57 23.84 1.97 1.64
CA PHE A 57 24.25 0.57 1.46
C PHE A 57 24.64 0.24 0.02
N GLY A 58 24.38 1.16 -0.93
CA GLY A 58 24.64 0.98 -2.35
C GLY A 58 23.45 0.38 -3.12
N ASP A 59 22.29 0.24 -2.49
CA ASP A 59 21.06 -0.18 -3.18
C ASP A 59 20.57 0.94 -4.10
N ILE A 60 20.13 0.56 -5.30
CA ILE A 60 19.73 1.51 -6.34
C ILE A 60 18.22 1.39 -6.57
N THR A 61 17.50 2.48 -6.34
CA THR A 61 16.09 2.64 -6.69
C THR A 61 15.95 3.56 -7.90
N ILE A 62 15.20 3.13 -8.91
CA ILE A 62 14.88 3.93 -10.10
C ILE A 62 13.38 4.08 -10.16
N THR A 63 12.89 5.33 -10.08
CA THR A 63 11.45 5.62 -10.05
C THR A 63 11.16 7.03 -10.52
N SER A 64 9.95 7.26 -11.04
CA SER A 64 9.35 8.58 -11.28
C SER A 64 8.28 8.95 -10.25
N ASP A 65 7.95 8.03 -9.34
CA ASP A 65 6.97 8.29 -8.30
C ASP A 65 7.50 9.26 -7.24
N GLY A 66 6.72 10.33 -6.96
CA GLY A 66 7.11 11.39 -6.04
C GLY A 66 7.24 10.93 -4.60
N ARG A 67 6.35 10.04 -4.12
CA ARG A 67 6.44 9.47 -2.78
C ARG A 67 7.74 8.68 -2.61
N THR A 68 7.98 7.72 -3.50
CA THR A 68 9.19 6.87 -3.43
C THR A 68 10.47 7.69 -3.50
N VAL A 69 10.53 8.71 -4.39
CA VAL A 69 11.68 9.63 -4.47
C VAL A 69 11.95 10.31 -3.12
N LEU A 70 10.90 10.79 -2.45
CA LEU A 70 11.04 11.52 -1.20
C LEU A 70 11.30 10.61 0.00
N ASP A 71 10.80 9.39 0.00
CA ASP A 71 11.06 8.41 1.06
C ASP A 71 12.51 7.91 1.06
N GLU A 72 13.10 7.75 -0.13
CA GLU A 72 14.51 7.33 -0.28
C GLU A 72 15.51 8.46 -0.03
N MET A 73 15.05 9.71 0.09
CA MET A 73 15.92 10.85 0.41
C MET A 73 16.17 10.96 1.92
N ASP A 74 17.44 11.04 2.35
CA ASP A 74 17.79 11.34 3.75
C ASP A 74 17.51 12.81 4.09
N ILE A 75 16.25 13.10 4.40
CA ILE A 75 15.77 14.44 4.71
C ILE A 75 15.80 14.67 6.23
N GLN A 76 16.61 15.64 6.67
CA GLN A 76 16.76 15.95 8.10
C GLN A 76 15.97 17.18 8.53
N HIS A 77 15.77 18.16 7.63
CA HIS A 77 15.11 19.41 7.97
C HIS A 77 13.62 19.22 8.29
N PRO A 78 13.09 19.74 9.43
CA PRO A 78 11.69 19.51 9.83
C PRO A 78 10.63 19.94 8.79
N ALA A 79 10.79 21.11 8.18
CA ALA A 79 9.86 21.61 7.17
C ALA A 79 9.90 20.75 5.88
N ALA A 80 11.09 20.25 5.52
CA ALA A 80 11.20 19.31 4.40
C ALA A 80 10.54 17.96 4.70
N LYS A 81 10.63 17.45 5.94
CA LYS A 81 9.87 16.26 6.38
C LYS A 81 8.36 16.44 6.27
N MET A 82 7.85 17.64 6.56
CA MET A 82 6.42 17.93 6.36
C MET A 82 6.02 17.82 4.88
N MET A 83 6.91 18.15 3.93
CA MET A 83 6.62 17.97 2.50
C MET A 83 6.58 16.48 2.12
N VAL A 84 7.41 15.65 2.75
CA VAL A 84 7.33 14.18 2.60
C VAL A 84 6.00 13.66 3.13
N GLU A 85 5.55 14.15 4.29
CA GLU A 85 4.24 13.76 4.83
C GLU A 85 3.07 14.18 3.92
N VAL A 86 3.17 15.33 3.21
CA VAL A 86 2.18 15.70 2.19
C VAL A 86 2.12 14.66 1.07
N ALA A 87 3.28 14.18 0.59
CA ALA A 87 3.32 13.15 -0.43
C ALA A 87 2.73 11.82 0.08
N LYS A 88 3.09 11.41 1.30
CA LYS A 88 2.57 10.19 1.93
C LYS A 88 1.05 10.22 2.09
N THR A 89 0.54 11.31 2.66
CA THR A 89 -0.92 11.46 2.84
C THR A 89 -1.66 11.42 1.50
N GLN A 90 -1.11 12.07 0.46
CA GLN A 90 -1.70 12.03 -0.88
C GLN A 90 -1.71 10.59 -1.44
N ASP A 91 -0.65 9.83 -1.22
CA ASP A 91 -0.57 8.44 -1.66
C ASP A 91 -1.51 7.52 -0.88
N ASP A 92 -1.55 7.69 0.44
CA ASP A 92 -2.38 6.86 1.33
C ASP A 92 -3.89 7.12 1.10
N GLU A 93 -4.31 8.34 0.72
CA GLU A 93 -5.71 8.71 0.52
C GLU A 93 -6.19 8.49 -0.93
N VAL A 94 -5.33 8.73 -1.93
CA VAL A 94 -5.71 8.77 -3.35
C VAL A 94 -4.84 7.86 -4.22
N GLY A 95 -3.65 7.49 -3.75
CA GLY A 95 -2.70 6.63 -4.45
C GLY A 95 -1.98 7.25 -5.65
N ASP A 96 -2.36 8.44 -6.11
CA ASP A 96 -1.72 9.13 -7.25
C ASP A 96 -1.66 10.65 -6.99
N GLY A 97 -0.89 11.37 -7.81
CA GLY A 97 -0.75 12.82 -7.71
C GLY A 97 0.25 13.30 -6.65
N THR A 98 1.05 12.44 -6.09
CA THR A 98 2.05 12.72 -5.05
C THR A 98 3.03 13.81 -5.47
N THR A 99 3.60 13.71 -6.67
CA THR A 99 4.49 14.72 -7.25
C THR A 99 3.80 16.07 -7.43
N THR A 100 2.56 16.07 -7.91
CA THR A 100 1.78 17.29 -8.17
C THR A 100 1.48 18.04 -6.86
N SER A 101 1.05 17.33 -5.81
CA SER A 101 0.72 17.92 -4.51
C SER A 101 1.93 18.60 -3.87
N VAL A 102 3.11 17.96 -3.92
CA VAL A 102 4.36 18.53 -3.40
C VAL A 102 4.80 19.76 -4.19
N ILE A 103 4.69 19.73 -5.52
CA ILE A 103 5.04 20.89 -6.35
C ILE A 103 4.11 22.06 -6.07
N ILE A 104 2.79 21.84 -5.99
CA ILE A 104 1.82 22.89 -5.66
C ILE A 104 2.12 23.48 -4.28
N ALA A 105 2.38 22.65 -3.27
CA ALA A 105 2.73 23.12 -1.93
C ALA A 105 4.01 23.97 -1.95
N GLY A 106 5.06 23.54 -2.66
CA GLY A 106 6.30 24.31 -2.80
C GLY A 106 6.10 25.66 -3.50
N GLU A 107 5.32 25.69 -4.58
CA GLU A 107 5.04 26.94 -5.31
C GLU A 107 4.14 27.90 -4.49
N LEU A 108 3.18 27.38 -3.74
CA LEU A 108 2.38 28.22 -2.81
C LEU A 108 3.25 28.84 -1.71
N LEU A 109 4.18 28.07 -1.15
CA LEU A 109 5.15 28.57 -0.16
C LEU A 109 6.08 29.62 -0.76
N ALA A 110 6.58 29.43 -1.99
CA ALA A 110 7.38 30.43 -2.70
C ALA A 110 6.66 31.77 -2.87
N LYS A 111 5.36 31.71 -3.19
CA LYS A 111 4.54 32.92 -3.29
C LYS A 111 4.21 33.55 -1.93
N ALA A 112 4.01 32.72 -0.91
CA ALA A 112 3.85 33.20 0.47
C ALA A 112 5.09 33.98 0.93
N GLU A 113 6.31 33.50 0.63
CA GLU A 113 7.56 34.21 0.93
C GLU A 113 7.57 35.61 0.32
N THR A 114 7.27 35.73 -0.97
CA THR A 114 7.18 37.05 -1.65
C THR A 114 6.19 38.00 -0.98
N LEU A 115 5.08 37.49 -0.41
CA LEU A 115 4.12 38.29 0.32
C LEU A 115 4.61 38.68 1.71
N ILE A 116 5.31 37.80 2.41
CA ILE A 116 5.94 38.03 3.72
C ILE A 116 7.01 39.15 3.58
N GLU A 117 7.82 39.11 2.53
CA GLU A 117 8.78 40.15 2.21
C GLU A 117 8.13 41.54 2.00
N LYS A 118 6.91 41.58 1.47
CA LYS A 118 6.07 42.77 1.37
C LYS A 118 5.35 43.12 2.67
N ASN A 119 5.72 42.56 3.80
CA ASN A 119 5.13 42.77 5.12
C ASN A 119 3.65 42.36 5.23
N VAL A 120 3.17 41.39 4.43
CA VAL A 120 1.84 40.81 4.62
C VAL A 120 1.95 39.75 5.75
N HIS A 121 1.06 39.87 6.74
CA HIS A 121 1.11 38.99 7.89
C HIS A 121 0.75 37.52 7.48
N PRO A 122 1.48 36.51 7.95
CA PRO A 122 1.24 35.11 7.56
C PRO A 122 -0.20 34.62 7.75
N THR A 123 -0.89 35.04 8.82
CA THR A 123 -2.30 34.67 9.06
C THR A 123 -3.22 35.14 7.94
N VAL A 124 -2.94 36.33 7.34
CA VAL A 124 -3.73 36.85 6.21
C VAL A 124 -3.49 35.99 4.96
N ILE A 125 -2.26 35.55 4.74
CA ILE A 125 -1.92 34.68 3.62
C ILE A 125 -2.63 33.31 3.79
N ILE A 126 -2.58 32.71 4.99
CA ILE A 126 -3.26 31.43 5.30
C ILE A 126 -4.77 31.55 5.07
N ASP A 127 -5.40 32.62 5.55
CA ASP A 127 -6.83 32.84 5.36
C ASP A 127 -7.19 32.99 3.87
N GLY A 128 -6.31 33.68 3.10
CA GLY A 128 -6.44 33.75 1.67
C GLY A 128 -6.35 32.42 0.95
N TYR A 129 -5.41 31.57 1.36
CA TYR A 129 -5.28 30.22 0.78
C TYR A 129 -6.47 29.31 1.11
N ARG A 130 -7.04 29.41 2.32
CA ARG A 130 -8.27 28.67 2.67
C ARG A 130 -9.45 29.07 1.78
N LYS A 131 -9.72 30.36 1.65
CA LYS A 131 -10.78 30.87 0.74
C LYS A 131 -10.54 30.46 -0.72
N ALA A 132 -9.27 30.47 -1.16
CA ALA A 132 -8.92 30.03 -2.51
C ALA A 132 -9.12 28.51 -2.68
N ALA A 133 -8.82 27.70 -1.68
CA ALA A 133 -9.05 26.27 -1.71
C ALA A 133 -10.54 25.91 -1.82
N ASP A 134 -11.39 26.56 -0.99
CA ASP A 134 -12.85 26.37 -1.07
C ASP A 134 -13.39 26.70 -2.46
N LYS A 135 -12.91 27.82 -3.04
CA LYS A 135 -13.33 28.25 -4.38
C LYS A 135 -12.77 27.32 -5.48
N ALA A 136 -11.59 26.79 -5.31
CA ALA A 136 -10.99 25.80 -6.22
C ALA A 136 -11.82 24.52 -6.23
N LEU A 137 -12.19 23.98 -5.07
CA LEU A 137 -13.03 22.78 -4.95
C LEU A 137 -14.39 22.97 -5.62
N GLU A 138 -15.06 24.13 -5.38
CA GLU A 138 -16.32 24.46 -6.07
C GLU A 138 -16.16 24.49 -7.60
N THR A 139 -15.02 24.97 -8.08
CA THR A 139 -14.74 25.07 -9.52
C THR A 139 -14.48 23.70 -10.11
N LEU A 140 -13.68 22.85 -9.44
CA LEU A 140 -13.39 21.49 -9.88
C LEU A 140 -14.68 20.65 -9.96
N GLU A 141 -15.57 20.80 -8.98
CA GLU A 141 -16.87 20.12 -8.99
C GLU A 141 -17.74 20.54 -10.19
N LYS A 142 -17.69 21.81 -10.58
CA LYS A 142 -18.45 22.32 -11.74
C LYS A 142 -17.93 21.84 -13.09
N ILE A 143 -16.61 21.68 -13.22
CA ILE A 143 -15.99 21.24 -14.48
C ILE A 143 -15.85 19.72 -14.58
N ALA A 144 -16.16 19.00 -13.49
CA ALA A 144 -16.07 17.54 -13.46
C ALA A 144 -17.08 16.90 -14.42
N ILE A 145 -16.60 15.93 -15.17
CA ILE A 145 -17.38 15.15 -16.12
C ILE A 145 -17.90 13.90 -15.40
N LYS A 146 -19.21 13.77 -15.26
CA LYS A 146 -19.82 12.58 -14.67
C LYS A 146 -19.75 11.41 -15.64
N ILE A 147 -19.38 10.25 -15.14
CA ILE A 147 -19.30 8.99 -15.89
C ILE A 147 -20.13 7.90 -15.20
N SER A 148 -20.30 6.76 -15.87
CA SER A 148 -20.87 5.60 -15.20
C SER A 148 -19.79 4.83 -14.44
N PRO A 149 -20.03 4.41 -13.18
CA PRO A 149 -19.07 3.59 -12.40
C PRO A 149 -18.84 2.20 -13.05
N THR A 150 -19.60 1.84 -14.09
CA THR A 150 -19.46 0.60 -14.85
C THR A 150 -18.91 0.81 -16.26
N ASP A 151 -18.52 2.04 -16.63
CA ASP A 151 -17.93 2.33 -17.94
C ASP A 151 -16.44 1.91 -17.97
N LYS A 152 -16.24 0.62 -18.22
CA LYS A 152 -14.90 0.02 -18.30
C LYS A 152 -13.94 0.74 -19.25
N LYS A 153 -14.46 1.35 -20.34
CA LYS A 153 -13.60 2.02 -21.33
C LYS A 153 -13.00 3.29 -20.78
N THR A 154 -13.80 4.11 -20.11
CA THR A 154 -13.32 5.37 -19.53
C THR A 154 -12.46 5.10 -18.30
N ILE A 155 -12.85 4.18 -17.43
CA ILE A 155 -12.09 3.76 -16.26
C ILE A 155 -10.71 3.21 -16.67
N LYS A 156 -10.65 2.31 -17.67
CA LYS A 156 -9.40 1.81 -18.22
C LYS A 156 -8.50 2.93 -18.74
N LYS A 157 -9.05 3.94 -19.42
CA LYS A 157 -8.27 5.09 -19.89
C LYS A 157 -7.67 5.90 -18.74
N ALA A 158 -8.39 6.06 -17.64
CA ALA A 158 -7.87 6.72 -16.45
C ALA A 158 -6.71 5.92 -15.82
N ALA A 159 -6.86 4.61 -15.64
CA ALA A 159 -5.79 3.71 -15.21
C ALA A 159 -4.55 3.77 -16.14
N MET A 160 -4.77 3.79 -17.45
CA MET A 160 -3.68 3.94 -18.42
C MET A 160 -2.99 5.30 -18.31
N THR A 161 -3.69 6.34 -17.90
CA THR A 161 -3.13 7.69 -17.75
C THR A 161 -2.21 7.78 -16.55
N SER A 162 -2.57 7.18 -15.41
CA SER A 162 -1.70 7.14 -14.22
C SER A 162 -0.38 6.39 -14.49
N MET A 163 -0.39 5.38 -15.36
CA MET A 163 0.79 4.60 -15.75
C MET A 163 1.56 5.19 -16.95
N ALA A 164 1.06 6.23 -17.60
CA ALA A 164 1.59 6.69 -18.89
C ALA A 164 2.98 7.33 -18.81
N SER A 165 3.34 7.89 -17.65
CA SER A 165 4.63 8.53 -17.39
C SER A 165 5.65 7.61 -16.71
N LYS A 166 5.28 6.34 -16.46
CA LYS A 166 6.09 5.38 -15.71
C LYS A 166 6.79 4.36 -16.61
N LEU A 167 7.75 3.65 -16.04
CA LEU A 167 8.54 2.63 -16.76
C LEU A 167 7.68 1.57 -17.48
N VAL A 168 6.52 1.28 -16.91
CA VAL A 168 5.54 0.31 -17.44
C VAL A 168 4.67 0.84 -18.58
N ALA A 169 4.90 2.05 -19.07
CA ALA A 169 4.09 2.71 -20.11
C ALA A 169 3.90 1.85 -21.38
N GLY A 170 4.89 1.02 -21.74
CA GLY A 170 4.78 0.08 -22.86
C GLY A 170 3.73 -1.02 -22.68
N SER A 171 3.38 -1.36 -21.46
CA SER A 171 2.38 -2.40 -21.12
C SER A 171 1.10 -1.83 -20.48
N LYS A 172 0.93 -0.50 -20.49
CA LYS A 172 -0.18 0.21 -19.81
C LYS A 172 -1.57 -0.25 -20.24
N GLU A 173 -1.78 -0.65 -21.49
CA GLU A 173 -3.07 -1.15 -21.96
C GLU A 173 -3.46 -2.46 -21.29
N TYR A 174 -2.48 -3.35 -21.16
CA TYR A 174 -2.66 -4.66 -20.54
C TYR A 174 -2.83 -4.54 -19.03
N LEU A 175 -1.94 -3.81 -18.36
CA LEU A 175 -2.01 -3.58 -16.92
C LEU A 175 -3.26 -2.78 -16.53
N GLY A 176 -3.67 -1.80 -17.32
CA GLY A 176 -4.90 -1.05 -17.11
C GLY A 176 -6.17 -1.91 -17.22
N GLU A 177 -6.18 -2.91 -18.10
CA GLU A 177 -7.27 -3.91 -18.17
C GLU A 177 -7.31 -4.76 -16.92
N ILE A 178 -6.14 -5.22 -16.44
CA ILE A 178 -6.02 -6.00 -15.20
C ILE A 178 -6.50 -5.19 -14.00
N ALA A 179 -6.01 -3.95 -13.82
CA ALA A 179 -6.40 -3.07 -12.72
C ALA A 179 -7.92 -2.80 -12.72
N THR A 180 -8.46 -2.43 -13.88
CA THR A 180 -9.91 -2.19 -14.03
C THR A 180 -10.73 -3.43 -13.69
N SER A 181 -10.29 -4.61 -14.15
CA SER A 181 -11.01 -5.86 -13.90
C SER A 181 -10.92 -6.29 -12.43
N ALA A 182 -9.77 -6.10 -11.79
CA ALA A 182 -9.55 -6.41 -10.38
C ALA A 182 -10.46 -5.56 -9.49
N VAL A 183 -10.44 -4.23 -9.68
CA VAL A 183 -11.23 -3.29 -8.85
C VAL A 183 -12.73 -3.51 -9.05
N LEU A 184 -13.20 -3.66 -10.29
CA LEU A 184 -14.62 -3.92 -10.54
C LEU A 184 -15.09 -5.25 -9.97
N GLN A 185 -14.20 -6.21 -9.77
CA GLN A 185 -14.53 -7.49 -9.14
C GLN A 185 -14.67 -7.38 -7.63
N VAL A 186 -13.85 -6.56 -6.97
CA VAL A 186 -13.90 -6.37 -5.52
C VAL A 186 -14.86 -5.26 -5.09
N ALA A 187 -15.38 -4.47 -6.03
CA ALA A 187 -16.33 -3.40 -5.76
C ALA A 187 -17.64 -3.94 -5.22
N VAL A 188 -18.08 -3.45 -4.08
CA VAL A 188 -19.33 -3.84 -3.41
C VAL A 188 -20.34 -2.72 -3.54
N LYS A 189 -21.55 -3.06 -3.98
CA LYS A 189 -22.64 -2.08 -4.04
C LYS A 189 -23.06 -1.66 -2.64
N SER A 190 -23.02 -0.35 -2.35
CA SER A 190 -23.37 0.25 -1.07
C SER A 190 -24.35 1.41 -1.29
N GLY A 191 -25.63 1.24 -0.93
CA GLY A 191 -26.65 2.25 -1.20
C GLY A 191 -26.79 2.55 -2.70
N ASP A 192 -26.70 3.83 -3.06
CA ASP A 192 -26.80 4.30 -4.46
C ASP A 192 -25.43 4.30 -5.18
N GLY A 193 -24.33 3.96 -4.50
CA GLY A 193 -22.98 3.93 -5.04
C GLY A 193 -22.28 2.58 -4.89
N TYR A 194 -20.96 2.61 -5.06
CA TYR A 194 -20.08 1.49 -4.84
C TYR A 194 -19.08 1.85 -3.75
N LYS A 195 -18.61 0.84 -3.02
CA LYS A 195 -17.47 0.93 -2.11
C LYS A 195 -16.41 -0.06 -2.56
N VAL A 196 -15.18 0.41 -2.62
CA VAL A 196 -14.02 -0.37 -3.04
C VAL A 196 -13.03 -0.43 -1.88
N ASP A 197 -12.64 -1.62 -1.51
CA ASP A 197 -11.56 -1.86 -0.55
C ASP A 197 -10.39 -2.46 -1.34
N ILE A 198 -9.40 -1.64 -1.65
CA ILE A 198 -8.24 -2.00 -2.48
C ILE A 198 -7.39 -3.08 -1.79
N ASP A 199 -7.41 -3.18 -0.47
CA ASP A 199 -6.72 -4.23 0.28
C ASP A 199 -7.24 -5.64 -0.05
N ASN A 200 -8.43 -5.74 -0.66
CA ASN A 200 -8.93 -7.02 -1.18
C ASN A 200 -8.30 -7.42 -2.53
N VAL A 201 -7.51 -6.55 -3.15
CA VAL A 201 -6.69 -6.86 -4.32
C VAL A 201 -5.27 -7.14 -3.87
N LYS A 202 -4.96 -8.40 -3.67
CA LYS A 202 -3.61 -8.81 -3.30
C LYS A 202 -2.68 -8.69 -4.51
N VAL A 203 -1.47 -8.16 -4.30
CA VAL A 203 -0.41 -8.15 -5.31
C VAL A 203 0.72 -9.07 -4.87
N GLU A 204 1.09 -10.01 -5.73
CA GLU A 204 2.24 -10.89 -5.56
C GLU A 204 3.26 -10.65 -6.67
N LYS A 205 4.52 -10.58 -6.28
CA LYS A 205 5.65 -10.24 -7.14
C LYS A 205 6.53 -11.45 -7.41
N LYS A 206 6.76 -11.79 -8.68
CA LYS A 206 7.71 -12.83 -9.05
C LYS A 206 8.50 -12.44 -10.29
N PRO A 207 9.82 -12.20 -10.15
CA PRO A 207 10.69 -11.93 -11.29
C PRO A 207 10.74 -13.11 -12.26
N GLY A 208 11.15 -12.84 -13.49
CA GLY A 208 11.14 -13.78 -14.61
C GLY A 208 9.93 -13.59 -15.51
N GLU A 209 10.08 -13.91 -16.79
CA GLU A 209 9.12 -13.67 -17.86
C GLU A 209 8.88 -12.17 -18.17
N SER A 210 7.82 -11.84 -18.90
CA SER A 210 7.49 -10.48 -19.32
C SER A 210 6.42 -9.86 -18.45
N LEU A 211 6.32 -8.54 -18.44
CA LEU A 211 5.18 -7.81 -17.84
C LEU A 211 3.82 -8.24 -18.43
N THR A 212 3.82 -8.68 -19.69
CA THR A 212 2.60 -9.21 -20.34
C THR A 212 2.17 -10.58 -19.84
N ASP A 213 2.99 -11.24 -19.05
CA ASP A 213 2.66 -12.52 -18.39
C ASP A 213 2.06 -12.31 -16.99
N THR A 214 1.93 -11.06 -16.54
CA THR A 214 1.16 -10.68 -15.35
C THR A 214 -0.28 -11.16 -15.47
N LYS A 215 -0.85 -11.76 -14.42
CA LYS A 215 -2.18 -12.37 -14.47
C LYS A 215 -3.05 -11.93 -13.31
N LEU A 216 -4.33 -11.66 -13.62
CA LEU A 216 -5.38 -11.55 -12.62
C LEU A 216 -5.89 -12.95 -12.29
N ILE A 217 -5.86 -13.32 -11.03
CA ILE A 217 -6.27 -14.63 -10.51
C ILE A 217 -7.49 -14.43 -9.62
N ASN A 218 -8.58 -15.13 -9.95
CA ASN A 218 -9.83 -15.08 -9.19
C ASN A 218 -9.70 -15.92 -7.91
N GLY A 219 -9.01 -15.39 -6.92
CA GLY A 219 -8.69 -16.07 -5.68
C GLY A 219 -7.43 -15.52 -5.04
N ILE A 220 -6.87 -16.27 -4.12
CA ILE A 220 -5.68 -15.87 -3.37
C ILE A 220 -4.50 -16.75 -3.76
N VAL A 221 -3.37 -16.10 -4.02
CA VAL A 221 -2.08 -16.77 -4.24
C VAL A 221 -1.21 -16.55 -3.01
N LEU A 222 -0.62 -17.64 -2.54
CA LEU A 222 0.34 -17.62 -1.44
C LEU A 222 1.73 -17.92 -1.98
N ASP A 223 2.69 -17.08 -1.65
CA ASP A 223 4.11 -17.32 -1.91
C ASP A 223 4.67 -18.36 -0.90
N LYS A 224 4.06 -19.52 -0.91
CA LYS A 224 4.40 -20.67 -0.06
C LYS A 224 4.10 -21.95 -0.80
N GLU A 225 4.96 -22.96 -0.58
CA GLU A 225 4.79 -24.32 -1.09
C GLU A 225 4.12 -25.24 -0.05
N ALA A 226 3.66 -26.38 -0.49
CA ALA A 226 3.22 -27.46 0.39
C ALA A 226 4.40 -27.94 1.25
N VAL A 227 4.15 -28.12 2.56
CA VAL A 227 5.23 -28.38 3.55
C VAL A 227 5.92 -29.72 3.37
N HIS A 228 5.30 -30.68 2.68
CA HIS A 228 5.86 -32.01 2.48
C HIS A 228 5.63 -32.52 1.04
N SER A 229 6.66 -33.09 0.43
CA SER A 229 6.64 -33.53 -0.98
C SER A 229 5.60 -34.64 -1.29
N GLY A 230 5.22 -35.43 -0.32
CA GLY A 230 4.21 -36.49 -0.44
C GLY A 230 2.78 -36.02 -0.34
N MET A 231 2.54 -34.72 -0.12
CA MET A 231 1.19 -34.14 -0.11
C MET A 231 0.63 -34.00 -1.51
N PRO A 232 -0.72 -34.05 -1.66
CA PRO A 232 -1.37 -33.78 -2.95
C PRO A 232 -1.04 -32.36 -3.40
N LYS A 233 -0.66 -32.19 -4.66
CA LYS A 233 -0.37 -30.88 -5.24
C LYS A 233 -1.61 -30.14 -5.77
N ARG A 234 -2.70 -30.88 -5.91
CA ARG A 234 -3.99 -30.38 -6.41
C ARG A 234 -5.13 -31.00 -5.60
N VAL A 235 -6.00 -30.15 -5.08
CA VAL A 235 -7.17 -30.53 -4.30
C VAL A 235 -8.38 -29.81 -4.89
N GLU A 236 -9.36 -30.56 -5.40
CA GLU A 236 -10.62 -30.01 -5.91
C GLU A 236 -11.68 -30.04 -4.80
N ASN A 237 -12.62 -29.07 -4.84
CA ASN A 237 -13.66 -28.89 -3.82
C ASN A 237 -13.06 -28.87 -2.40
N ALA A 238 -12.03 -28.04 -2.24
CA ALA A 238 -11.22 -27.98 -1.03
C ALA A 238 -12.01 -27.40 0.16
N LYS A 239 -11.93 -28.12 1.28
CA LYS A 239 -12.37 -27.65 2.60
C LYS A 239 -11.14 -27.18 3.36
N ILE A 240 -11.05 -25.87 3.58
CA ILE A 240 -9.85 -25.19 4.06
C ILE A 240 -9.97 -24.90 5.54
N ALA A 241 -9.08 -25.41 6.35
CA ALA A 241 -8.92 -25.03 7.74
C ALA A 241 -7.88 -23.90 7.85
N LEU A 242 -8.28 -22.77 8.40
CA LEU A 242 -7.43 -21.61 8.67
C LEU A 242 -7.03 -21.63 10.15
N ILE A 243 -5.73 -21.81 10.45
CA ILE A 243 -5.28 -22.06 11.81
C ILE A 243 -4.21 -21.04 12.21
N ASP A 244 -4.42 -20.39 13.34
CA ASP A 244 -3.44 -19.49 13.99
C ASP A 244 -2.81 -20.14 15.25
N THR A 245 -2.71 -21.45 15.28
CA THR A 245 -1.96 -22.17 16.30
C THR A 245 -0.90 -23.04 15.65
N ALA A 246 0.22 -23.23 16.34
CA ALA A 246 1.27 -24.13 15.85
C ALA A 246 0.78 -25.59 15.93
N LEU A 247 1.10 -26.37 14.90
CA LEU A 247 0.96 -27.81 14.94
C LEU A 247 2.30 -28.42 15.38
N GLU A 248 2.74 -27.97 16.54
CA GLU A 248 4.01 -28.33 17.19
C GLU A 248 3.75 -28.56 18.68
N ILE A 249 4.65 -29.26 19.34
CA ILE A 249 4.62 -29.36 20.80
C ILE A 249 5.16 -28.03 21.34
N GLU A 250 4.32 -27.28 22.04
CA GLU A 250 4.73 -26.04 22.68
C GLU A 250 5.75 -26.32 23.78
N LYS A 251 6.91 -25.65 23.68
CA LYS A 251 7.86 -25.62 24.79
C LYS A 251 7.23 -24.87 25.96
N THR A 252 7.42 -25.39 27.17
CA THR A 252 6.98 -24.70 28.38
C THR A 252 7.61 -23.31 28.49
N GLU A 253 6.83 -22.31 28.89
CA GLU A 253 7.32 -20.92 29.09
C GLU A 253 8.39 -20.80 30.17
N PHE A 254 8.53 -21.83 31.03
CA PHE A 254 9.56 -21.92 32.05
C PHE A 254 10.55 -23.03 31.70
N ASP A 255 11.82 -22.84 32.05
CA ASP A 255 12.90 -23.85 31.92
C ASP A 255 12.59 -25.11 32.78
N ALA A 256 11.58 -25.85 32.37
CA ALA A 256 11.30 -27.16 32.98
C ALA A 256 12.34 -28.17 32.48
N LYS A 257 13.22 -28.61 33.36
CA LYS A 257 14.16 -29.71 33.09
C LYS A 257 13.48 -31.01 33.40
N ILE A 258 13.33 -31.86 32.41
CA ILE A 258 12.85 -33.23 32.59
C ILE A 258 14.11 -34.08 32.73
N ASN A 259 14.30 -34.71 33.89
CA ASN A 259 15.35 -35.69 34.09
C ASN A 259 14.87 -37.05 33.59
N ILE A 260 15.50 -37.55 32.54
CA ILE A 260 15.23 -38.88 31.99
C ILE A 260 16.36 -39.81 32.49
N GLU A 261 15.99 -40.78 33.31
CA GLU A 261 16.97 -41.67 33.97
C GLU A 261 17.10 -43.05 33.30
N SER A 262 16.21 -43.38 32.37
CA SER A 262 16.27 -44.66 31.65
C SER A 262 15.88 -44.52 30.18
N PRO A 263 16.42 -45.41 29.29
CA PRO A 263 16.03 -45.47 27.88
C PRO A 263 14.51 -45.72 27.69
N GLU A 264 13.89 -46.47 28.57
CA GLU A 264 12.46 -46.77 28.49
C GLU A 264 11.61 -45.52 28.77
N GLN A 265 12.04 -44.63 29.69
CA GLN A 265 11.40 -43.34 29.92
C GLN A 265 11.51 -42.41 28.71
N MET A 266 12.66 -42.42 28.02
CA MET A 266 12.86 -41.67 26.79
C MET A 266 11.91 -42.16 25.68
N ASP A 267 11.81 -43.46 25.48
CA ASP A 267 10.89 -44.05 24.51
C ASP A 267 9.41 -43.74 24.83
N ALA A 268 9.04 -43.76 26.10
CA ALA A 268 7.69 -43.41 26.53
C ALA A 268 7.38 -41.95 26.24
N PHE A 269 8.35 -41.03 26.46
CA PHE A 269 8.22 -39.63 26.22
C PHE A 269 8.04 -39.32 24.72
N LEU A 270 8.89 -39.90 23.87
CA LEU A 270 8.82 -39.79 22.41
C LEU A 270 7.49 -40.31 21.86
N LYS A 271 6.98 -41.41 22.37
CA LYS A 271 5.67 -41.97 22.00
C LYS A 271 4.52 -41.04 22.43
N GLN A 272 4.65 -40.40 23.59
CA GLN A 272 3.67 -39.42 24.04
C GLN A 272 3.64 -38.19 23.15
N GLU A 273 4.80 -37.64 22.77
CA GLU A 273 4.93 -36.56 21.82
C GLU A 273 4.29 -36.90 20.46
N GLU A 274 4.63 -38.07 19.90
CA GLU A 274 4.03 -38.59 18.67
C GLU A 274 2.50 -38.68 18.75
N SER A 275 1.99 -39.19 19.90
CA SER A 275 0.55 -39.30 20.13
C SER A 275 -0.13 -37.95 20.18
N MET A 276 0.47 -36.95 20.83
CA MET A 276 -0.08 -35.61 20.92
C MET A 276 -0.18 -34.94 19.53
N ILE A 277 0.87 -35.04 18.72
CA ILE A 277 0.86 -34.50 17.34
C ILE A 277 -0.18 -35.23 16.49
N LYS A 278 -0.26 -36.55 16.61
CA LYS A 278 -1.24 -37.37 15.92
C LYS A 278 -2.68 -36.94 16.27
N ASP A 279 -2.96 -36.74 17.55
CA ASP A 279 -4.27 -36.30 18.04
C ASP A 279 -4.65 -34.91 17.46
N MET A 280 -3.69 -33.97 17.35
CA MET A 280 -3.90 -32.68 16.68
C MET A 280 -4.32 -32.88 15.22
N VAL A 281 -3.60 -33.71 14.48
CA VAL A 281 -3.91 -34.01 13.08
C VAL A 281 -5.26 -34.71 12.94
N GLU A 282 -5.58 -35.68 13.82
CA GLU A 282 -6.86 -36.41 13.79
C GLU A 282 -8.06 -35.51 14.06
N LYS A 283 -7.92 -34.50 14.91
CA LYS A 283 -8.96 -33.47 15.13
C LYS A 283 -9.29 -32.72 13.83
N LEU A 284 -8.29 -32.31 13.07
CA LEU A 284 -8.45 -31.64 11.77
C LEU A 284 -9.12 -32.54 10.72
N VAL A 285 -8.65 -33.80 10.63
CA VAL A 285 -9.21 -34.80 9.73
C VAL A 285 -10.67 -35.12 10.07
N ALA A 286 -11.02 -35.26 11.34
CA ALA A 286 -12.37 -35.56 11.81
C ALA A 286 -13.40 -34.46 11.45
N LYS A 287 -12.93 -33.21 11.32
CA LYS A 287 -13.78 -32.10 10.83
C LYS A 287 -13.94 -32.09 9.31
N GLY A 288 -13.14 -32.89 8.61
CA GLY A 288 -13.20 -33.04 7.14
C GLY A 288 -12.40 -32.00 6.36
N ALA A 289 -11.37 -31.40 6.97
CA ALA A 289 -10.44 -30.50 6.29
C ALA A 289 -9.62 -31.29 5.25
N THR A 290 -9.51 -30.78 4.04
CA THR A 290 -8.69 -31.31 2.96
C THR A 290 -7.45 -30.46 2.68
N VAL A 291 -7.49 -29.20 3.11
CA VAL A 291 -6.39 -28.23 3.03
C VAL A 291 -6.24 -27.55 4.38
N ILE A 292 -5.01 -27.36 4.81
CA ILE A 292 -4.68 -26.67 6.07
C ILE A 292 -3.73 -25.53 5.76
N LEU A 293 -4.14 -24.32 6.12
CA LEU A 293 -3.32 -23.13 6.03
C LEU A 293 -3.01 -22.65 7.44
N CYS A 294 -1.75 -22.77 7.84
CA CYS A 294 -1.28 -22.48 9.19
C CYS A 294 -0.46 -21.18 9.20
N GLN A 295 -0.81 -20.26 10.08
CA GLN A 295 -0.05 -19.02 10.28
C GLN A 295 1.31 -19.29 10.96
N LYS A 296 1.35 -20.29 11.82
CA LYS A 296 2.55 -20.71 12.57
C LYS A 296 3.27 -21.89 11.94
N GLY A 297 4.14 -22.54 12.69
CA GLY A 297 4.90 -23.72 12.25
C GLY A 297 4.06 -25.00 12.23
N ILE A 298 4.54 -25.97 11.48
CA ILE A 298 4.02 -27.34 11.46
C ILE A 298 5.21 -28.29 11.65
N ASP A 299 5.18 -29.07 12.70
CA ASP A 299 6.20 -30.05 13.02
C ASP A 299 6.34 -31.12 11.92
N ASP A 300 7.53 -31.67 11.75
CA ASP A 300 7.80 -32.66 10.70
C ASP A 300 6.97 -33.93 10.85
N LEU A 301 6.69 -34.38 12.08
CA LEU A 301 5.78 -35.51 12.34
C LEU A 301 4.34 -35.17 11.94
N ALA A 302 3.89 -33.93 12.23
CA ALA A 302 2.57 -33.47 11.80
C ALA A 302 2.47 -33.44 10.27
N GLN A 303 3.52 -32.95 9.57
CA GLN A 303 3.59 -32.95 8.11
C GLN A 303 3.48 -34.38 7.54
N HIS A 304 4.20 -35.32 8.15
CA HIS A 304 4.15 -36.75 7.74
C HIS A 304 2.75 -37.33 7.91
N PHE A 305 2.09 -37.09 9.06
CA PHE A 305 0.72 -37.58 9.30
C PHE A 305 -0.30 -36.96 8.35
N LEU A 306 -0.20 -35.65 8.09
CA LEU A 306 -1.05 -34.97 7.13
C LEU A 306 -0.87 -35.50 5.70
N SER A 307 0.38 -35.71 5.30
CA SER A 307 0.71 -36.31 4.00
C SER A 307 0.11 -37.72 3.83
N ARG A 308 0.22 -38.55 4.85
CA ARG A 308 -0.41 -39.90 4.84
C ARG A 308 -1.93 -39.87 4.75
N LYS A 309 -2.57 -38.83 5.24
CA LYS A 309 -4.03 -38.58 5.13
C LYS A 309 -4.44 -37.94 3.82
N GLY A 310 -3.49 -37.57 2.95
CA GLY A 310 -3.73 -36.91 1.68
C GLY A 310 -4.19 -35.46 1.83
N ILE A 311 -3.77 -34.79 2.88
CA ILE A 311 -4.10 -33.39 3.15
C ILE A 311 -2.97 -32.50 2.68
N LEU A 312 -3.29 -31.45 1.92
CA LEU A 312 -2.34 -30.39 1.57
C LEU A 312 -2.21 -29.42 2.74
N ALA A 313 -1.00 -29.12 3.16
CA ALA A 313 -0.75 -28.15 4.23
C ALA A 313 0.31 -27.11 3.84
N VAL A 314 0.09 -25.88 4.24
CA VAL A 314 0.99 -24.73 4.08
C VAL A 314 1.25 -24.12 5.44
N ARG A 315 2.51 -23.81 5.75
CA ARG A 315 2.93 -23.20 7.02
C ARG A 315 3.39 -21.76 6.87
N ARG A 316 3.42 -21.01 7.98
CA ARG A 316 3.93 -19.63 8.04
C ARG A 316 3.23 -18.69 7.04
N VAL A 317 1.91 -18.85 6.93
CA VAL A 317 1.07 -17.93 6.15
C VAL A 317 1.02 -16.59 6.89
N LYS A 318 1.18 -15.48 6.19
CA LYS A 318 1.10 -14.14 6.79
C LYS A 318 -0.28 -13.89 7.38
N LYS A 319 -0.37 -13.11 8.45
CA LYS A 319 -1.65 -12.77 9.10
C LYS A 319 -2.61 -12.08 8.13
N SER A 320 -2.13 -11.13 7.34
CA SER A 320 -2.92 -10.45 6.30
C SER A 320 -3.51 -11.43 5.29
N ASP A 321 -2.71 -12.43 4.86
CA ASP A 321 -3.18 -13.47 3.96
C ASP A 321 -4.25 -14.37 4.61
N MET A 322 -4.12 -14.67 5.91
CA MET A 322 -5.14 -15.43 6.65
C MET A 322 -6.47 -14.68 6.73
N GLU A 323 -6.43 -13.37 6.96
CA GLU A 323 -7.63 -12.52 6.99
C GLU A 323 -8.29 -12.43 5.61
N ALA A 324 -7.49 -12.25 4.55
CA ALA A 324 -7.98 -12.26 3.16
C ALA A 324 -8.58 -13.61 2.79
N LEU A 325 -7.94 -14.73 3.18
CA LEU A 325 -8.44 -16.08 2.97
C LEU A 325 -9.75 -16.34 3.71
N ALA A 326 -9.89 -15.86 4.95
CA ALA A 326 -11.13 -15.98 5.71
C ALA A 326 -12.29 -15.27 4.99
N LYS A 327 -12.06 -14.04 4.51
CA LYS A 327 -13.04 -13.27 3.73
C LYS A 327 -13.39 -13.98 2.41
N ALA A 328 -12.39 -14.47 1.66
CA ALA A 328 -12.57 -15.10 0.36
C ALA A 328 -13.27 -16.46 0.43
N THR A 329 -12.80 -17.34 1.30
CA THR A 329 -13.28 -18.72 1.41
C THR A 329 -14.55 -18.86 2.26
N GLY A 330 -14.88 -17.82 3.05
CA GLY A 330 -15.97 -17.84 4.03
C GLY A 330 -15.66 -18.71 5.26
N GLY A 331 -14.39 -19.05 5.50
CA GLY A 331 -13.93 -19.73 6.70
C GLY A 331 -13.60 -18.77 7.83
N GLN A 332 -13.34 -19.33 9.02
CA GLN A 332 -12.89 -18.59 10.19
C GLN A 332 -11.47 -18.99 10.58
N VAL A 333 -10.66 -18.02 11.01
CA VAL A 333 -9.34 -18.30 11.55
C VAL A 333 -9.50 -18.80 12.98
N VAL A 334 -9.04 -20.03 13.26
CA VAL A 334 -9.19 -20.71 14.52
C VAL A 334 -7.87 -20.70 15.29
N THR A 335 -7.91 -20.19 16.52
CA THR A 335 -6.74 -20.10 17.42
C THR A 335 -6.57 -21.32 18.30
N ASN A 336 -7.62 -22.15 18.48
CA ASN A 336 -7.56 -23.37 19.25
C ASN A 336 -8.23 -24.53 18.48
N LEU A 337 -7.48 -25.61 18.24
CA LEU A 337 -7.95 -26.76 17.48
C LEU A 337 -9.19 -27.46 18.05
N ASN A 338 -9.44 -27.29 19.38
CA ASN A 338 -10.61 -27.89 20.01
C ASN A 338 -11.91 -27.16 19.63
N ASP A 339 -11.81 -25.87 19.30
CA ASP A 339 -12.96 -25.03 18.94
C ASP A 339 -13.33 -25.15 17.47
N LEU A 340 -12.47 -25.79 16.65
CA LEU A 340 -12.73 -25.97 15.22
C LEU A 340 -14.01 -26.75 14.99
N SER A 341 -14.93 -26.17 14.24
CA SER A 341 -16.15 -26.81 13.78
C SER A 341 -16.18 -26.99 12.26
N LYS A 342 -17.11 -27.78 11.74
CA LYS A 342 -17.29 -27.93 10.29
C LYS A 342 -17.73 -26.63 9.60
N ASN A 343 -18.34 -25.72 10.34
CA ASN A 343 -18.84 -24.44 9.83
C ASN A 343 -17.74 -23.41 9.67
N ASP A 344 -16.60 -23.61 10.38
CA ASP A 344 -15.44 -22.71 10.34
C ASP A 344 -14.54 -23.02 9.13
N LEU A 345 -14.80 -24.12 8.44
CA LEU A 345 -14.03 -24.48 7.23
C LEU A 345 -14.44 -23.58 6.06
N GLY A 346 -13.42 -22.97 5.44
CA GLY A 346 -13.57 -22.25 4.19
C GLY A 346 -13.73 -23.21 3.02
N TYR A 347 -14.21 -22.69 1.89
CA TYR A 347 -14.39 -23.43 0.64
C TYR A 347 -13.68 -22.77 -0.52
N ALA A 348 -12.97 -23.57 -1.32
CA ALA A 348 -12.48 -23.18 -2.64
C ALA A 348 -12.70 -24.32 -3.63
N GLN A 349 -12.95 -23.99 -4.89
CA GLN A 349 -13.15 -24.99 -5.95
C GLN A 349 -11.84 -25.73 -6.24
N LEU A 350 -10.72 -25.02 -6.19
CA LEU A 350 -9.39 -25.55 -6.48
C LEU A 350 -8.35 -24.96 -5.56
N VAL A 351 -7.52 -25.84 -4.98
CA VAL A 351 -6.25 -25.46 -4.34
C VAL A 351 -5.15 -26.26 -5.01
N GLU A 352 -4.15 -25.56 -5.56
CA GLU A 352 -3.09 -26.18 -6.35
C GLU A 352 -1.73 -25.52 -6.11
N GLU A 353 -0.70 -26.35 -5.95
CA GLU A 353 0.70 -25.91 -5.98
C GLU A 353 1.16 -25.81 -7.43
N ARG A 354 1.53 -24.60 -7.88
CA ARG A 354 2.10 -24.35 -9.22
C ARG A 354 3.52 -23.83 -9.09
N LYS A 355 4.39 -24.26 -10.00
CA LYS A 355 5.73 -23.71 -10.12
C LYS A 355 5.69 -22.45 -10.96
N ILE A 356 6.18 -21.33 -10.38
CA ILE A 356 6.27 -20.03 -11.01
C ILE A 356 7.75 -19.58 -10.97
N GLY A 357 8.42 -19.62 -12.11
CA GLY A 357 9.87 -19.46 -12.15
C GLY A 357 10.55 -20.61 -11.42
N ASP A 358 11.37 -20.32 -10.43
CA ASP A 358 12.04 -21.31 -9.60
C ASP A 358 11.28 -21.64 -8.32
N ASP A 359 10.31 -20.83 -7.92
CA ASP A 359 9.53 -20.98 -6.71
C ASP A 359 8.24 -21.77 -6.95
N LYS A 360 7.73 -22.38 -5.88
CA LYS A 360 6.42 -23.00 -5.86
C LYS A 360 5.47 -22.14 -5.04
N MET A 361 4.32 -21.89 -5.59
CA MET A 361 3.27 -21.06 -4.99
C MET A 361 1.97 -21.84 -4.89
N THR A 362 1.18 -21.55 -3.85
CA THR A 362 -0.13 -22.19 -3.65
C THR A 362 -1.23 -21.23 -4.14
N PHE A 363 -2.03 -21.73 -5.09
CA PHE A 363 -3.17 -21.03 -5.68
C PHE A 363 -4.46 -21.54 -5.05
N ILE A 364 -5.31 -20.64 -4.58
CA ILE A 364 -6.62 -20.91 -4.00
C ILE A 364 -7.65 -20.21 -4.89
N GLU A 365 -8.30 -20.95 -5.79
CA GLU A 365 -9.17 -20.40 -6.83
C GLU A 365 -10.62 -20.87 -6.66
N GLY A 366 -11.56 -20.07 -7.16
CA GLY A 366 -12.99 -20.39 -7.07
C GLY A 366 -13.50 -20.37 -5.63
N CYS A 367 -13.11 -19.36 -4.88
CA CYS A 367 -13.58 -19.15 -3.52
C CYS A 367 -15.07 -18.85 -3.47
N LYS A 368 -15.73 -19.10 -2.34
CA LYS A 368 -17.15 -18.87 -2.12
C LYS A 368 -17.54 -17.39 -2.31
N ASN A 369 -16.63 -16.51 -1.92
CA ASN A 369 -16.82 -15.06 -2.02
C ASN A 369 -15.82 -14.50 -3.05
N PRO A 370 -16.28 -13.98 -4.19
CA PRO A 370 -15.37 -13.51 -5.24
C PRO A 370 -14.69 -12.16 -4.96
N LEU A 371 -14.87 -11.62 -3.76
CA LEU A 371 -14.40 -10.28 -3.35
C LEU A 371 -12.88 -10.21 -3.05
N ALA A 372 -12.13 -11.29 -3.22
CA ALA A 372 -10.68 -11.27 -3.09
C ALA A 372 -10.05 -11.82 -4.37
N VAL A 373 -9.13 -11.03 -4.91
CA VAL A 373 -8.38 -11.36 -6.14
C VAL A 373 -6.89 -11.15 -5.92
N THR A 374 -6.10 -11.84 -6.70
CA THR A 374 -4.64 -11.65 -6.67
C THR A 374 -4.13 -11.26 -8.05
N ILE A 375 -3.31 -10.24 -8.12
CA ILE A 375 -2.54 -9.90 -9.31
C ILE A 375 -1.14 -10.47 -9.12
N LEU A 376 -0.76 -11.42 -9.95
CA LEU A 376 0.58 -11.98 -9.97
C LEU A 376 1.40 -11.20 -11.01
N ILE A 377 2.26 -10.30 -10.52
CA ILE A 377 3.13 -9.47 -11.38
C ILE A 377 4.34 -10.31 -11.82
N ARG A 378 4.61 -10.25 -13.12
CA ARG A 378 5.79 -10.84 -13.76
C ARG A 378 6.64 -9.74 -14.38
N GLY A 379 7.95 -9.95 -14.46
CA GLY A 379 8.86 -8.99 -15.09
C GLY A 379 10.28 -9.54 -15.13
N GLY A 380 11.08 -9.10 -16.08
CA GLY A 380 12.41 -9.64 -16.37
C GLY A 380 13.43 -9.47 -15.23
N THR A 381 13.23 -8.47 -14.36
CA THR A 381 14.08 -8.21 -13.18
C THR A 381 13.21 -7.81 -11.99
N GLU A 382 13.75 -7.96 -10.77
CA GLU A 382 13.09 -7.55 -9.53
C GLU A 382 12.71 -6.07 -9.56
N ARG A 383 13.61 -5.20 -10.02
CA ARG A 383 13.35 -3.75 -10.14
C ARG A 383 12.20 -3.41 -11.07
N ILE A 384 12.06 -4.13 -12.20
CA ILE A 384 10.92 -3.94 -13.11
C ILE A 384 9.62 -4.37 -12.43
N VAL A 385 9.65 -5.45 -11.67
CA VAL A 385 8.49 -5.96 -10.94
C VAL A 385 8.09 -4.99 -9.82
N ASP A 386 9.04 -4.41 -9.09
CA ASP A 386 8.78 -3.41 -8.04
C ASP A 386 8.20 -2.11 -8.61
N GLU A 387 8.70 -1.65 -9.75
CA GLU A 387 8.12 -0.46 -10.41
C GLU A 387 6.75 -0.76 -11.02
N ALA A 388 6.53 -1.98 -11.50
CA ALA A 388 5.22 -2.42 -11.96
C ALA A 388 4.21 -2.51 -10.79
N ASP A 389 4.64 -2.95 -9.62
CA ASP A 389 3.84 -2.97 -8.40
C ASP A 389 3.38 -1.56 -8.01
N ARG A 390 4.31 -0.61 -7.90
CA ARG A 390 4.00 0.81 -7.62
C ARG A 390 3.03 1.40 -8.65
N SER A 391 3.34 1.20 -9.93
CA SER A 391 2.50 1.73 -11.01
C SER A 391 1.10 1.12 -11.03
N LEU A 392 1.00 -0.15 -10.69
CA LEU A 392 -0.27 -0.85 -10.62
C LEU A 392 -1.06 -0.42 -9.38
N HIS A 393 -0.38 -0.18 -8.25
CA HIS A 393 -1.02 0.36 -7.05
C HIS A 393 -1.72 1.69 -7.34
N ASP A 394 -1.03 2.64 -7.97
CA ASP A 394 -1.62 3.92 -8.37
C ASP A 394 -2.83 3.71 -9.30
N ALA A 395 -2.70 2.81 -10.27
CA ALA A 395 -3.81 2.51 -11.17
C ALA A 395 -5.02 1.88 -10.46
N LEU A 396 -4.79 1.02 -9.44
CA LEU A 396 -5.84 0.43 -8.62
C LEU A 396 -6.56 1.49 -7.79
N CYS A 397 -5.80 2.40 -7.14
CA CYS A 397 -6.35 3.51 -6.37
C CYS A 397 -7.20 4.44 -7.24
N VAL A 398 -6.66 4.90 -8.38
CA VAL A 398 -7.40 5.75 -9.33
C VAL A 398 -8.69 5.09 -9.83
N VAL A 399 -8.66 3.79 -10.12
CA VAL A 399 -9.86 3.05 -10.52
C VAL A 399 -10.84 2.94 -9.36
N GLY A 400 -10.36 2.71 -8.14
CA GLY A 400 -11.18 2.67 -6.92
C GLY A 400 -11.93 3.97 -6.70
N ASP A 401 -11.20 5.09 -6.72
CA ASP A 401 -11.76 6.44 -6.57
C ASP A 401 -12.84 6.75 -7.61
N ILE A 402 -12.59 6.41 -8.88
CA ILE A 402 -13.57 6.61 -9.95
C ILE A 402 -14.82 5.74 -9.77
N VAL A 403 -14.69 4.54 -9.23
CA VAL A 403 -15.83 3.65 -8.99
C VAL A 403 -16.67 4.15 -7.81
N GLU A 404 -16.04 4.69 -6.78
CA GLU A 404 -16.71 5.28 -5.61
C GLU A 404 -17.31 6.66 -5.92
N GLU A 405 -16.55 7.53 -6.58
CA GLU A 405 -16.98 8.86 -7.01
C GLU A 405 -16.85 8.99 -8.53
N PRO A 406 -17.90 8.68 -9.30
CA PRO A 406 -17.84 8.54 -10.75
C PRO A 406 -17.75 9.89 -11.49
N LYS A 407 -16.66 10.60 -11.27
CA LYS A 407 -16.32 11.89 -11.86
C LYS A 407 -14.87 11.89 -12.32
N ILE A 408 -14.60 12.52 -13.44
CA ILE A 408 -13.25 12.70 -13.98
C ILE A 408 -13.05 14.14 -14.42
N LEU A 409 -11.79 14.55 -14.47
CA LEU A 409 -11.36 15.84 -15.01
C LEU A 409 -10.51 15.64 -16.27
N ALA A 410 -10.51 16.62 -17.15
CA ALA A 410 -9.62 16.60 -18.30
C ALA A 410 -8.17 16.78 -17.82
N GLY A 411 -7.25 16.00 -18.38
CA GLY A 411 -5.82 16.10 -18.03
C GLY A 411 -5.09 17.28 -18.70
N GLY A 412 -3.75 17.25 -18.59
CA GLY A 412 -2.88 18.20 -19.28
C GLY A 412 -2.83 19.60 -18.66
N GLY A 413 -3.11 19.75 -17.39
CA GLY A 413 -3.12 21.04 -16.68
C GLY A 413 -4.37 21.88 -16.96
N ALA A 414 -5.41 21.33 -17.57
CA ALA A 414 -6.64 22.06 -17.88
C ALA A 414 -7.44 22.45 -16.62
N PRO A 415 -7.62 21.57 -15.61
CA PRO A 415 -8.29 21.92 -14.36
C PRO A 415 -7.55 23.04 -13.61
N GLU A 416 -6.23 22.92 -13.51
CA GLU A 416 -5.39 23.90 -12.81
C GLU A 416 -5.48 25.29 -13.47
N MET A 417 -5.50 25.33 -14.80
CA MET A 417 -5.66 26.59 -15.53
C MET A 417 -7.04 27.22 -15.37
N GLU A 418 -8.11 26.42 -15.37
CA GLU A 418 -9.46 26.94 -15.16
C GLU A 418 -9.65 27.41 -13.71
N VAL A 419 -9.13 26.65 -12.73
CA VAL A 419 -9.11 27.08 -11.32
C VAL A 419 -8.34 28.41 -11.18
N ALA A 420 -7.15 28.53 -11.79
CA ALA A 420 -6.35 29.76 -11.73
C ALA A 420 -7.10 30.96 -12.30
N LYS A 421 -7.85 30.80 -13.40
CA LYS A 421 -8.69 31.83 -14.01
C LYS A 421 -9.80 32.27 -13.06
N VAL A 422 -10.57 31.30 -12.53
CA VAL A 422 -11.69 31.60 -11.61
C VAL A 422 -11.19 32.22 -10.31
N LEU A 423 -10.06 31.74 -9.76
CA LEU A 423 -9.45 32.36 -8.57
C LEU A 423 -9.00 33.79 -8.81
N LYS A 424 -8.53 34.11 -10.00
CA LYS A 424 -8.18 35.50 -10.37
C LYS A 424 -9.43 36.40 -10.37
N GLU A 425 -10.50 35.95 -11.03
CA GLU A 425 -11.78 36.71 -11.06
C GLU A 425 -12.37 36.84 -9.65
N TYR A 426 -12.30 35.76 -8.83
CA TYR A 426 -12.75 35.78 -7.44
C TYR A 426 -11.94 36.78 -6.59
N ALA A 427 -10.62 36.80 -6.71
CA ALA A 427 -9.77 37.74 -6.00
C ALA A 427 -10.08 39.20 -6.34
N GLU A 428 -10.44 39.50 -7.59
CA GLU A 428 -10.86 40.84 -8.02
C GLU A 428 -12.21 41.27 -7.41
N SER A 429 -13.05 40.31 -7.02
CA SER A 429 -14.35 40.59 -6.37
C SER A 429 -14.25 40.82 -4.87
N LEU A 430 -13.11 40.49 -4.23
CA LEU A 430 -12.94 40.64 -2.79
C LEU A 430 -12.57 42.08 -2.40
N PRO A 431 -13.19 42.66 -1.33
CA PRO A 431 -12.90 44.01 -0.89
C PRO A 431 -11.58 44.12 -0.11
N GLY A 432 -10.87 45.25 -0.27
CA GLY A 432 -9.76 45.68 0.59
C GLY A 432 -8.45 44.94 0.40
N ARG A 433 -7.70 44.70 1.51
CA ARG A 433 -6.38 44.06 1.51
C ARG A 433 -6.40 42.60 0.99
N GLU A 434 -7.57 42.02 0.83
CA GLU A 434 -7.77 40.72 0.22
C GLU A 434 -7.50 40.73 -1.30
N HIS A 435 -7.48 41.88 -1.92
CA HIS A 435 -7.18 42.10 -3.35
C HIS A 435 -5.69 41.84 -3.69
N ASP A 436 -4.77 42.01 -2.74
CA ASP A 436 -3.33 41.71 -2.92
C ASP A 436 -3.00 40.23 -3.00
N LYS A 437 -3.99 39.33 -2.78
CA LYS A 437 -3.88 37.88 -2.89
C LYS A 437 -3.87 37.33 -4.33
N ARG A 438 -3.82 38.22 -5.36
CA ARG A 438 -3.81 37.86 -6.80
C ARG A 438 -2.73 36.89 -7.24
N TYR A 439 -1.71 36.69 -6.42
CA TYR A 439 -0.55 35.91 -6.79
C TYR A 439 -0.74 34.39 -6.69
N GLY A 440 -1.78 33.88 -6.04
CA GLY A 440 -2.11 32.47 -6.03
C GLY A 440 -2.55 31.90 -7.40
N GLY A 441 -3.20 32.76 -8.22
CA GLY A 441 -3.69 32.37 -9.56
C GLY A 441 -2.68 32.49 -10.70
N GLU A 442 -1.60 33.27 -10.51
CA GLU A 442 -0.57 33.47 -11.54
C GLU A 442 0.49 32.34 -11.54
N THR A 443 0.57 31.58 -10.46
CA THR A 443 1.56 30.50 -10.27
C THR A 443 1.46 29.40 -11.32
N CYS A 444 0.23 29.08 -11.76
CA CYS A 444 0.00 28.06 -12.78
C CYS A 444 0.28 28.54 -14.22
N ARG A 445 0.41 29.85 -14.45
CA ARG A 445 0.56 30.42 -15.81
C ARG A 445 1.98 30.51 -16.32
N GLN A 446 2.99 30.53 -15.46
CA GLN A 446 4.35 30.91 -15.88
C GLN A 446 5.28 29.74 -16.28
N ARG A 447 4.83 28.47 -16.22
CA ARG A 447 5.72 27.34 -16.57
C ARG A 447 4.96 26.27 -17.37
N ARG A 448 4.96 26.46 -18.66
CA ARG A 448 4.86 25.42 -19.71
C ARG A 448 6.15 25.35 -20.48
#